data_12b7ae43e412eceb30009d552cb90561
#
_entry.id   12b7ae43e412eceb30009d552cb90561
#
_cell.length_a   1.000
_cell.length_b   1.000
_cell.length_c   1.000
_cell.angle_alpha   90.00
_cell.angle_beta   90.00
_cell.angle_gamma   90.00
#
_symmetry.space_group_name_H-M   'P 1'
#
loop_
_entity.id
_entity.type
_entity.pdbx_description
1 polymer ?
#
loop_
_entity_poly.entity_id
_entity_poly.type
_entity_poly.pdbx_seq_one_letter_code
_entity_poly.pdbx_strand_id
1 'polypeptide(L)'
;MENQYLKQYKERQLRACQLKQLSILEEIDRICRKHQIGYWLDGGTLLGAVRHKGFIPWDDDIDIAMRQEDLERFIAIAPKELREGLFLQTPQNEPQAKEPIVKVRDLNSFYVEGADNFAADYQKGLYVDIFPMIDYPTLPKGLVKRITLGISKSYSILHKAHYYSLRSFAEFFWFGAKYAWNKCLWHLLCAMRPKNVYMSNILINNGYGIMHRQDSVDRDRKSGSAGMPRPI
;
A
#
# COMPACT_ATOMS: atom_id res chain seq x y z
N MET A 1 -20.84 -27.86 -10.44
CA MET A 1 -21.08 -26.87 -11.52
C MET A 1 -21.58 -25.59 -10.87
N GLU A 2 -20.93 -24.45 -11.12
CA GLU A 2 -21.40 -23.15 -10.63
C GLU A 2 -22.68 -22.74 -11.36
N ASN A 3 -23.65 -22.21 -10.62
CA ASN A 3 -24.92 -21.76 -11.19
C ASN A 3 -24.65 -20.57 -12.15
N GLN A 4 -25.09 -20.66 -13.39
CA GLN A 4 -24.87 -19.65 -14.42
C GLN A 4 -25.38 -18.24 -14.00
N TYR A 5 -26.53 -18.19 -13.34
CA TYR A 5 -27.09 -16.92 -12.83
C TYR A 5 -26.22 -16.31 -11.75
N LEU A 6 -25.66 -17.12 -10.86
CA LEU A 6 -24.75 -16.66 -9.83
C LEU A 6 -23.44 -16.11 -10.42
N LYS A 7 -22.91 -16.78 -11.46
CA LYS A 7 -21.73 -16.29 -12.18
C LYS A 7 -22.00 -14.94 -12.84
N GLN A 8 -23.11 -14.79 -13.57
CA GLN A 8 -23.49 -13.52 -14.19
C GLN A 8 -23.74 -12.42 -13.16
N TYR A 9 -24.33 -12.74 -12.00
CA TYR A 9 -24.51 -11.79 -10.90
C TYR A 9 -23.17 -11.29 -10.37
N LYS A 10 -22.24 -12.19 -10.09
CA LYS A 10 -20.89 -11.83 -9.61
C LYS A 10 -20.15 -10.93 -10.62
N GLU A 11 -20.20 -11.29 -11.90
CA GLU A 11 -19.57 -10.51 -12.97
C GLU A 11 -20.15 -9.08 -13.08
N ARG A 12 -21.47 -8.93 -12.95
CA ARG A 12 -22.13 -7.60 -12.93
C ARG A 12 -21.70 -6.77 -11.72
N GLN A 13 -21.66 -7.39 -10.52
CA GLN A 13 -21.25 -6.70 -9.30
C GLN A 13 -19.79 -6.25 -9.42
N LEU A 14 -18.89 -7.13 -9.85
CA LEU A 14 -17.48 -6.79 -10.05
C LEU A 14 -17.32 -5.62 -11.03
N ARG A 15 -18.03 -5.66 -12.17
CA ARG A 15 -17.95 -4.57 -13.13
C ARG A 15 -18.46 -3.24 -12.58
N ALA A 16 -19.52 -3.27 -11.80
CA ALA A 16 -20.05 -2.08 -11.14
C ALA A 16 -19.03 -1.50 -10.13
N CYS A 17 -18.36 -2.35 -9.34
CA CYS A 17 -17.27 -1.96 -8.45
C CYS A 17 -16.12 -1.31 -9.23
N GLN A 18 -15.62 -1.96 -10.27
CA GLN A 18 -14.55 -1.44 -11.12
C GLN A 18 -14.89 -0.04 -11.70
N LEU A 19 -16.09 0.15 -12.21
CA LEU A 19 -16.50 1.46 -12.75
C LEU A 19 -16.62 2.53 -11.67
N LYS A 20 -17.05 2.16 -10.48
CA LYS A 20 -17.12 3.08 -9.35
C LYS A 20 -15.72 3.49 -8.89
N GLN A 21 -14.81 2.55 -8.75
CA GLN A 21 -13.40 2.82 -8.43
C GLN A 21 -12.71 3.65 -9.51
N LEU A 22 -12.99 3.39 -10.80
CA LEU A 22 -12.51 4.24 -11.89
C LEU A 22 -12.96 5.69 -11.71
N SER A 23 -14.22 5.92 -11.33
CA SER A 23 -14.71 7.27 -11.08
C SER A 23 -14.03 7.97 -9.88
N ILE A 24 -13.54 7.20 -8.90
CA ILE A 24 -12.70 7.73 -7.82
C ILE A 24 -11.32 8.09 -8.36
N LEU A 25 -10.72 7.22 -9.16
CA LEU A 25 -9.41 7.48 -9.78
C LEU A 25 -9.44 8.72 -10.70
N GLU A 26 -10.50 8.91 -11.48
CA GLU A 26 -10.70 10.10 -12.32
C GLU A 26 -10.71 11.38 -11.49
N GLU A 27 -11.32 11.35 -10.31
CA GLU A 27 -11.31 12.50 -9.40
C GLU A 27 -9.93 12.75 -8.78
N ILE A 28 -9.20 11.68 -8.42
CA ILE A 28 -7.80 11.78 -7.97
C ILE A 28 -6.94 12.38 -9.10
N ASP A 29 -7.09 11.90 -10.34
CA ASP A 29 -6.37 12.41 -11.51
C ASP A 29 -6.66 13.90 -11.74
N ARG A 30 -7.93 14.32 -11.63
CA ARG A 30 -8.32 15.73 -11.75
C ARG A 30 -7.56 16.61 -10.76
N ILE A 31 -7.51 16.20 -9.48
CA ILE A 31 -6.79 16.95 -8.43
C ILE A 31 -5.29 16.93 -8.71
N CYS A 32 -4.74 15.76 -9.04
CA CYS A 32 -3.31 15.60 -9.33
C CYS A 32 -2.87 16.48 -10.49
N ARG A 33 -3.60 16.52 -11.61
CA ARG A 33 -3.31 17.38 -12.77
C ARG A 33 -3.40 18.86 -12.41
N LYS A 34 -4.45 19.26 -11.70
CA LYS A 34 -4.64 20.66 -11.28
C LYS A 34 -3.48 21.17 -10.44
N HIS A 35 -2.93 20.34 -9.55
CA HIS A 35 -1.89 20.72 -8.60
C HIS A 35 -0.50 20.22 -8.96
N GLN A 36 -0.32 19.64 -10.14
CA GLN A 36 0.96 19.07 -10.61
C GLN A 36 1.55 18.06 -9.61
N ILE A 37 0.70 17.17 -9.11
CA ILE A 37 1.05 16.06 -8.22
C ILE A 37 1.31 14.84 -9.10
N GLY A 38 2.50 14.23 -8.97
CA GLY A 38 2.87 13.04 -9.73
C GLY A 38 2.31 11.78 -9.07
N TYR A 39 1.69 10.91 -9.87
CA TYR A 39 1.30 9.56 -9.46
C TYR A 39 1.48 8.57 -10.60
N TRP A 40 1.43 7.29 -10.32
CA TRP A 40 1.42 6.21 -11.33
C TRP A 40 0.57 5.04 -10.87
N LEU A 41 0.07 4.28 -11.82
CA LEU A 41 -0.65 3.04 -11.55
C LEU A 41 0.31 1.99 -11.00
N ASP A 42 -0.16 1.15 -10.09
CA ASP A 42 0.66 0.16 -9.44
C ASP A 42 0.03 -1.24 -9.46
N GLY A 43 0.81 -2.26 -9.14
CA GLY A 43 0.33 -3.62 -8.96
C GLY A 43 -0.50 -4.18 -10.11
N GLY A 44 -1.65 -4.75 -9.77
CA GLY A 44 -2.65 -5.29 -10.69
C GLY A 44 -3.23 -4.25 -11.62
N THR A 45 -3.45 -3.04 -11.11
CA THR A 45 -3.98 -1.92 -11.90
C THR A 45 -3.08 -1.55 -13.08
N LEU A 46 -1.76 -1.45 -12.86
CA LEU A 46 -0.80 -1.20 -13.93
C LEU A 46 -0.76 -2.36 -14.94
N LEU A 47 -0.77 -3.58 -14.45
CA LEU A 47 -0.77 -4.77 -15.29
C LEU A 47 -2.03 -4.84 -16.16
N GLY A 48 -3.19 -4.52 -15.59
CA GLY A 48 -4.46 -4.43 -16.29
C GLY A 48 -4.44 -3.38 -17.39
N ALA A 49 -3.98 -2.17 -17.09
CA ALA A 49 -3.86 -1.08 -18.05
C ALA A 49 -2.98 -1.48 -19.26
N VAL A 50 -1.86 -2.16 -19.03
CA VAL A 50 -0.94 -2.57 -20.10
C VAL A 50 -1.49 -3.74 -20.93
N ARG A 51 -2.01 -4.79 -20.29
CA ARG A 51 -2.41 -6.05 -20.94
C ARG A 51 -3.85 -6.04 -21.44
N HIS A 52 -4.76 -5.47 -20.66
CA HIS A 52 -6.20 -5.52 -20.90
C HIS A 52 -6.79 -4.19 -21.38
N LYS A 53 -5.96 -3.12 -21.43
CA LYS A 53 -6.42 -1.75 -21.71
C LYS A 53 -7.47 -1.23 -20.73
N GLY A 54 -7.41 -1.74 -19.51
CA GLY A 54 -8.34 -1.46 -18.43
C GLY A 54 -8.04 -2.39 -17.24
N PHE A 55 -9.07 -2.76 -16.50
CA PHE A 55 -8.94 -3.73 -15.42
C PHE A 55 -8.55 -5.12 -15.89
N ILE A 56 -7.82 -5.85 -15.08
CA ILE A 56 -7.80 -7.31 -15.17
C ILE A 56 -9.26 -7.79 -14.95
N PRO A 57 -9.81 -8.71 -15.77
CA PRO A 57 -11.24 -9.03 -15.72
C PRO A 57 -11.79 -9.51 -14.38
N TRP A 58 -10.95 -10.04 -13.50
CA TRP A 58 -11.31 -10.56 -12.17
C TRP A 58 -10.75 -9.74 -11.01
N ASP A 59 -10.14 -8.60 -11.30
CA ASP A 59 -9.56 -7.68 -10.30
C ASP A 59 -10.62 -6.76 -9.74
N ASP A 60 -10.59 -6.51 -8.43
CA ASP A 60 -11.62 -5.75 -7.73
C ASP A 60 -11.08 -4.50 -6.99
N ASP A 61 -9.82 -4.14 -7.24
CA ASP A 61 -9.16 -2.99 -6.65
C ASP A 61 -8.47 -2.07 -7.66
N ILE A 62 -8.14 -0.87 -7.23
CA ILE A 62 -7.25 0.08 -7.91
C ILE A 62 -6.17 0.52 -6.95
N ASP A 63 -4.93 0.26 -7.37
CA ASP A 63 -3.72 0.67 -6.69
C ASP A 63 -3.00 1.77 -7.47
N ILE A 64 -2.67 2.85 -6.79
CA ILE A 64 -1.77 3.88 -7.31
C ILE A 64 -0.63 4.13 -6.33
N ALA A 65 0.45 4.70 -6.83
CA ALA A 65 1.58 5.08 -6.02
C ALA A 65 1.93 6.56 -6.25
N MET A 66 2.32 7.23 -5.17
CA MET A 66 2.82 8.61 -5.19
C MET A 66 4.17 8.68 -4.49
N ARG A 67 5.06 9.58 -4.89
CA ARG A 67 6.20 9.94 -4.07
C ARG A 67 5.72 10.48 -2.72
N GLN A 68 6.48 10.28 -1.67
CA GLN A 68 6.12 10.74 -0.32
C GLN A 68 5.76 12.23 -0.31
N GLU A 69 6.56 13.06 -0.98
CA GLU A 69 6.34 14.51 -1.09
C GLU A 69 5.02 14.86 -1.81
N ASP A 70 4.71 14.15 -2.89
CA ASP A 70 3.48 14.32 -3.65
C ASP A 70 2.27 13.82 -2.87
N LEU A 71 2.40 12.72 -2.13
CA LEU A 71 1.34 12.22 -1.27
C LEU A 71 1.02 13.20 -0.13
N GLU A 72 2.04 13.79 0.50
CA GLU A 72 1.84 14.81 1.55
C GLU A 72 1.10 16.03 1.01
N ARG A 73 1.45 16.50 -0.21
CA ARG A 73 0.73 17.56 -0.90
C ARG A 73 -0.71 17.16 -1.22
N PHE A 74 -0.93 15.94 -1.69
CA PHE A 74 -2.26 15.41 -1.96
C PHE A 74 -3.11 15.36 -0.69
N ILE A 75 -2.56 14.84 0.42
CA ILE A 75 -3.27 14.79 1.72
C ILE A 75 -3.69 16.17 2.22
N ALA A 76 -2.87 17.20 2.00
CA ALA A 76 -3.19 18.57 2.41
C ALA A 76 -4.28 19.22 1.55
N ILE A 77 -4.40 18.85 0.29
CA ILE A 77 -5.27 19.48 -0.72
C ILE A 77 -6.60 18.72 -0.87
N ALA A 78 -6.55 17.39 -0.96
CA ALA A 78 -7.67 16.55 -1.34
C ALA A 78 -8.92 16.73 -0.45
N PRO A 79 -8.84 16.89 0.89
CA PRO A 79 -10.03 17.08 1.71
C PRO A 79 -10.89 18.30 1.35
N LYS A 80 -10.31 19.29 0.69
CA LYS A 80 -11.01 20.52 0.27
C LYS A 80 -11.49 20.48 -1.18
N GLU A 81 -10.96 19.56 -1.96
CA GLU A 81 -11.19 19.54 -3.41
C GLU A 81 -11.92 18.26 -3.88
N LEU A 82 -11.95 17.20 -3.09
CA LEU A 82 -12.73 16.01 -3.41
C LEU A 82 -14.20 16.38 -3.56
N ARG A 83 -14.83 15.85 -4.60
CA ARG A 83 -16.26 16.02 -4.81
C ARG A 83 -17.05 15.41 -3.65
N GLU A 84 -18.25 15.91 -3.45
CA GLU A 84 -19.19 15.39 -2.45
C GLU A 84 -19.37 13.87 -2.57
N GLY A 85 -19.43 13.19 -1.43
CA GLY A 85 -19.53 11.74 -1.36
C GLY A 85 -18.20 10.99 -1.44
N LEU A 86 -17.06 11.67 -1.56
CA LEU A 86 -15.73 11.07 -1.44
C LEU A 86 -15.04 11.50 -0.15
N PHE A 87 -14.26 10.61 0.42
CA PHE A 87 -13.57 10.81 1.69
C PHE A 87 -12.10 10.37 1.58
N LEU A 88 -11.19 11.22 2.03
CA LEU A 88 -9.79 10.86 2.15
C LEU A 88 -9.53 10.19 3.50
N GLN A 89 -9.34 8.88 3.49
CA GLN A 89 -8.88 8.12 4.65
C GLN A 89 -7.36 8.22 4.76
N THR A 90 -6.90 8.51 5.98
CA THR A 90 -5.47 8.46 6.34
C THR A 90 -5.32 7.69 7.66
N PRO A 91 -4.11 7.20 8.00
CA PRO A 91 -3.86 6.59 9.30
C PRO A 91 -4.15 7.50 10.51
N GLN A 92 -4.17 8.81 10.28
CA GLN A 92 -4.41 9.81 11.32
C GLN A 92 -5.89 10.04 11.60
N ASN A 93 -6.74 10.07 10.55
CA ASN A 93 -8.18 10.33 10.72
C ASN A 93 -9.00 9.06 10.91
N GLU A 94 -8.49 7.90 10.51
CA GLU A 94 -9.12 6.59 10.66
C GLU A 94 -8.15 5.59 11.34
N PRO A 95 -7.77 5.81 12.62
CA PRO A 95 -6.76 4.98 13.28
C PRO A 95 -7.21 3.54 13.53
N GLN A 96 -8.50 3.25 13.44
CA GLN A 96 -9.06 1.90 13.57
C GLN A 96 -9.06 1.12 12.26
N ALA A 97 -8.78 1.77 11.13
CA ALA A 97 -8.60 1.08 9.87
C ALA A 97 -7.40 0.15 9.96
N LYS A 98 -7.57 -1.10 9.52
CA LYS A 98 -6.58 -2.16 9.67
C LYS A 98 -5.26 -1.83 9.00
N GLU A 99 -5.33 -1.21 7.84
CA GLU A 99 -4.18 -0.89 7.02
C GLU A 99 -3.84 0.59 7.13
N PRO A 100 -2.59 0.93 7.46
CA PRO A 100 -2.15 2.33 7.54
C PRO A 100 -1.84 2.88 6.13
N ILE A 101 -2.76 2.68 5.20
CA ILE A 101 -2.67 3.11 3.79
C ILE A 101 -3.60 4.31 3.62
N VAL A 102 -3.18 5.24 2.78
CA VAL A 102 -4.05 6.33 2.35
C VAL A 102 -5.01 5.80 1.30
N LYS A 103 -6.31 6.04 1.51
CA LYS A 103 -7.36 5.61 0.58
C LYS A 103 -8.28 6.78 0.27
N VAL A 104 -8.76 6.88 -0.96
CA VAL A 104 -9.91 7.72 -1.29
C VAL A 104 -11.12 6.81 -1.38
N ARG A 105 -12.10 7.00 -0.48
CA ARG A 105 -13.31 6.17 -0.36
C ARG A 105 -14.55 6.86 -0.88
N ASP A 106 -15.45 6.07 -1.44
CA ASP A 106 -16.80 6.50 -1.78
C ASP A 106 -17.75 6.24 -0.61
N LEU A 107 -18.30 7.30 -0.04
CA LEU A 107 -19.23 7.23 1.10
C LEU A 107 -20.62 6.71 0.73
N ASN A 108 -20.95 6.63 -0.56
CA ASN A 108 -22.23 6.16 -1.08
C ASN A 108 -22.20 4.67 -1.48
N SER A 109 -21.19 3.94 -1.04
CA SER A 109 -21.04 2.50 -1.24
C SER A 109 -20.67 1.80 0.04
N PHE A 110 -20.89 0.50 0.08
CA PHE A 110 -20.48 -0.35 1.20
C PHE A 110 -19.66 -1.50 0.63
N TYR A 111 -18.39 -1.58 1.03
CA TYR A 111 -17.48 -2.63 0.62
C TYR A 111 -16.64 -3.07 1.82
N VAL A 112 -16.61 -4.38 2.07
CA VAL A 112 -15.92 -4.98 3.20
C VAL A 112 -15.11 -6.17 2.74
N GLU A 113 -13.86 -6.18 3.10
CA GLU A 113 -12.97 -7.29 2.87
C GLU A 113 -13.07 -8.35 3.97
N GLY A 114 -12.72 -9.60 3.66
CA GLY A 114 -12.81 -10.71 4.62
C GLY A 114 -11.95 -10.55 5.88
N ALA A 115 -11.04 -9.60 5.88
CA ALA A 115 -10.17 -9.28 7.01
C ALA A 115 -10.60 -8.03 7.78
N ASP A 116 -11.64 -7.32 7.32
CA ASP A 116 -12.14 -6.14 7.98
C ASP A 116 -12.81 -6.45 9.33
N ASN A 117 -12.69 -5.50 10.25
CA ASN A 117 -13.40 -5.56 11.52
C ASN A 117 -14.71 -4.79 11.42
N PHE A 118 -15.83 -5.50 11.39
CA PHE A 118 -17.17 -4.91 11.36
C PHE A 118 -17.50 -4.08 12.60
N ALA A 119 -16.90 -4.40 13.73
CA ALA A 119 -17.13 -3.68 14.99
C ALA A 119 -16.32 -2.38 15.09
N ALA A 120 -15.31 -2.19 14.24
CA ALA A 120 -14.51 -0.98 14.24
C ALA A 120 -15.23 0.14 13.49
N ASP A 121 -15.18 1.33 14.07
CA ASP A 121 -15.83 2.54 13.54
C ASP A 121 -14.87 3.27 12.58
N TYR A 122 -14.93 2.90 11.30
CA TYR A 122 -14.25 3.57 10.19
C TYR A 122 -15.07 3.43 8.90
N GLN A 123 -14.79 4.28 7.92
CA GLN A 123 -15.51 4.27 6.64
C GLN A 123 -15.24 2.98 5.85
N LYS A 124 -16.30 2.36 5.33
CA LYS A 124 -16.26 1.06 4.63
C LYS A 124 -16.91 1.15 3.25
N GLY A 125 -16.48 2.10 2.45
CA GLY A 125 -16.90 2.24 1.05
C GLY A 125 -15.85 1.72 0.07
N LEU A 126 -16.20 1.55 -1.19
CA LEU A 126 -15.26 1.29 -2.28
C LEU A 126 -14.16 2.35 -2.30
N TYR A 127 -12.95 1.97 -2.67
CA TYR A 127 -11.78 2.82 -2.52
C TYR A 127 -10.78 2.67 -3.66
N VAL A 128 -9.86 3.62 -3.69
CA VAL A 128 -8.58 3.55 -4.42
C VAL A 128 -7.46 3.65 -3.39
N ASP A 129 -6.52 2.72 -3.43
CA ASP A 129 -5.35 2.69 -2.57
C ASP A 129 -4.23 3.59 -3.09
N ILE A 130 -3.62 4.38 -2.20
CA ILE A 130 -2.51 5.26 -2.54
C ILE A 130 -1.28 4.88 -1.72
N PHE A 131 -0.31 4.26 -2.38
CA PHE A 131 0.92 3.80 -1.74
C PHE A 131 1.99 4.89 -1.72
N PRO A 132 2.51 5.24 -0.54
CA PRO A 132 3.66 6.15 -0.43
C PRO A 132 4.92 5.49 -0.96
N MET A 133 5.69 6.20 -1.76
CA MET A 133 6.98 5.77 -2.28
C MET A 133 8.08 6.68 -1.78
N ILE A 134 9.09 6.10 -1.18
CA ILE A 134 10.31 6.78 -0.76
C ILE A 134 11.48 6.40 -1.66
N ASP A 135 12.46 7.28 -1.72
CA ASP A 135 13.74 6.97 -2.34
C ASP A 135 14.46 5.86 -1.58
N TYR A 136 14.93 4.89 -2.31
CA TYR A 136 15.53 3.69 -1.77
C TYR A 136 16.96 3.51 -2.26
N PRO A 137 17.92 3.19 -1.39
CA PRO A 137 19.30 2.96 -1.81
C PRO A 137 19.45 1.63 -2.55
N THR A 138 20.31 1.61 -3.56
CA THR A 138 20.68 0.38 -4.24
C THR A 138 21.56 -0.48 -3.32
N LEU A 139 21.00 -1.54 -2.78
CA LEU A 139 21.64 -2.47 -1.86
C LEU A 139 21.51 -3.92 -2.34
N PRO A 140 22.49 -4.80 -2.00
CA PRO A 140 22.37 -6.22 -2.29
C PRO A 140 21.12 -6.83 -1.66
N LYS A 141 20.32 -7.58 -2.44
CA LYS A 141 19.06 -8.19 -2.02
C LYS A 141 19.17 -9.00 -0.72
N GLY A 142 20.26 -9.75 -0.54
CA GLY A 142 20.49 -10.55 0.67
C GLY A 142 20.67 -9.69 1.94
N LEU A 143 21.35 -8.55 1.82
CA LEU A 143 21.55 -7.61 2.91
C LEU A 143 20.22 -6.94 3.30
N VAL A 144 19.47 -6.47 2.31
CA VAL A 144 18.13 -5.90 2.51
C VAL A 144 17.25 -6.89 3.24
N LYS A 145 17.11 -8.11 2.72
CA LYS A 145 16.30 -9.17 3.33
C LYS A 145 16.71 -9.46 4.79
N ARG A 146 18.01 -9.49 5.08
CA ARG A 146 18.52 -9.74 6.44
C ARG A 146 18.14 -8.63 7.42
N ILE A 147 18.32 -7.36 7.02
CA ILE A 147 18.01 -6.20 7.86
C ILE A 147 16.50 -6.11 8.08
N THR A 148 15.69 -6.21 7.03
CA THR A 148 14.25 -6.06 7.10
C THR A 148 13.58 -7.19 7.86
N LEU A 149 14.02 -8.43 7.70
CA LEU A 149 13.59 -9.55 8.55
C LEU A 149 14.00 -9.33 10.00
N GLY A 150 15.18 -8.74 10.26
CA GLY A 150 15.61 -8.38 11.60
C GLY A 150 14.69 -7.35 12.24
N ILE A 151 14.31 -6.31 11.51
CA ILE A 151 13.36 -5.29 11.97
C ILE A 151 11.97 -5.92 12.21
N SER A 152 11.42 -6.60 11.22
CA SER A 152 10.07 -7.18 11.26
C SER A 152 9.90 -8.19 12.40
N LYS A 153 10.81 -9.16 12.51
CA LYS A 153 10.77 -10.18 13.59
C LYS A 153 10.89 -9.56 14.97
N SER A 154 11.82 -8.59 15.13
CA SER A 154 12.01 -7.93 16.42
C SER A 154 10.77 -7.11 16.78
N TYR A 155 10.21 -6.36 15.85
CA TYR A 155 8.97 -5.61 16.03
C TYR A 155 7.83 -6.53 16.45
N SER A 156 7.60 -7.64 15.73
CA SER A 156 6.52 -8.58 16.03
C SER A 156 6.64 -9.19 17.42
N ILE A 157 7.87 -9.46 17.88
CA ILE A 157 8.10 -10.02 19.23
C ILE A 157 7.87 -8.96 20.30
N LEU A 158 8.33 -7.73 20.09
CA LEU A 158 8.16 -6.62 21.03
C LEU A 158 6.70 -6.22 21.25
N HIS A 159 5.83 -6.44 20.25
CA HIS A 159 4.40 -6.09 20.29
C HIS A 159 3.48 -7.27 20.62
N LYS A 160 4.04 -8.44 20.93
CA LYS A 160 3.24 -9.55 21.47
C LYS A 160 2.86 -9.29 22.92
N ALA A 161 1.73 -9.88 23.34
CA ALA A 161 1.41 -9.95 24.77
C ALA A 161 2.51 -10.75 25.50
N HIS A 162 3.20 -10.10 26.41
CA HIS A 162 4.24 -10.70 27.23
C HIS A 162 3.70 -10.99 28.64
N TYR A 163 3.91 -12.21 29.12
CA TYR A 163 3.68 -12.55 30.52
C TYR A 163 4.92 -12.12 31.33
N TYR A 164 4.72 -11.62 32.54
CA TYR A 164 5.78 -11.23 33.46
C TYR A 164 6.63 -12.46 33.85
N SER A 165 7.76 -12.63 33.16
CA SER A 165 8.73 -13.69 33.42
C SER A 165 10.15 -13.19 33.10
N LEU A 166 11.18 -13.79 33.74
CA LEU A 166 12.58 -13.49 33.44
C LEU A 166 12.93 -13.69 31.96
N ARG A 167 12.32 -14.69 31.35
CA ARG A 167 12.48 -14.98 29.92
C ARG A 167 11.92 -13.84 29.06
N SER A 168 10.70 -13.37 29.34
CA SER A 168 10.09 -12.25 28.60
C SER A 168 10.89 -10.96 28.75
N PHE A 169 11.47 -10.73 29.93
CA PHE A 169 12.36 -9.60 30.17
C PHE A 169 13.62 -9.68 29.31
N ALA A 170 14.30 -10.84 29.31
CA ALA A 170 15.47 -11.06 28.46
C ALA A 170 15.16 -10.94 26.96
N GLU A 171 14.02 -11.49 26.51
CA GLU A 171 13.53 -11.36 25.12
C GLU A 171 13.29 -9.90 24.76
N PHE A 172 12.66 -9.11 25.63
CA PHE A 172 12.41 -7.68 25.41
C PHE A 172 13.70 -6.91 25.15
N PHE A 173 14.72 -7.07 26.01
CA PHE A 173 16.01 -6.39 25.83
C PHE A 173 16.75 -6.86 24.58
N TRP A 174 16.80 -8.17 24.34
CA TRP A 174 17.48 -8.72 23.18
C TRP A 174 16.86 -8.25 21.87
N PHE A 175 15.53 -8.35 21.74
CA PHE A 175 14.85 -7.94 20.52
C PHE A 175 14.76 -6.42 20.40
N GLY A 176 14.71 -5.68 21.50
CA GLY A 176 14.82 -4.22 21.52
C GLY A 176 16.17 -3.74 20.97
N ALA A 177 17.27 -4.30 21.47
CA ALA A 177 18.60 -4.00 20.97
C ALA A 177 18.77 -4.38 19.48
N LYS A 178 18.27 -5.56 19.10
CA LYS A 178 18.32 -6.03 17.72
C LYS A 178 17.46 -5.15 16.78
N TYR A 179 16.30 -4.70 17.21
CA TYR A 179 15.46 -3.76 16.48
C TYR A 179 16.18 -2.42 16.26
N ALA A 180 16.70 -1.84 17.34
CA ALA A 180 17.43 -0.57 17.28
C ALA A 180 18.67 -0.67 16.38
N TRP A 181 19.44 -1.74 16.50
CA TRP A 181 20.61 -1.98 15.65
C TRP A 181 20.25 -2.07 14.15
N ASN A 182 19.26 -2.89 13.80
CA ASN A 182 18.85 -3.03 12.40
C ASN A 182 18.27 -1.74 11.84
N LYS A 183 17.51 -0.97 12.64
CA LYS A 183 17.01 0.35 12.23
C LYS A 183 18.15 1.35 12.01
N CYS A 184 19.08 1.43 12.97
CA CYS A 184 20.25 2.31 12.84
C CYS A 184 21.08 1.96 11.60
N LEU A 185 21.37 0.68 11.39
CA LEU A 185 22.09 0.20 10.22
C LEU A 185 21.35 0.53 8.92
N TRP A 186 20.02 0.38 8.89
CA TRP A 186 19.18 0.74 7.75
C TRP A 186 19.31 2.24 7.42
N HIS A 187 19.14 3.11 8.41
CA HIS A 187 19.26 4.56 8.22
C HIS A 187 20.67 4.97 7.75
N LEU A 188 21.72 4.35 8.32
CA LEU A 188 23.09 4.60 7.91
C LEU A 188 23.33 4.20 6.45
N LEU A 189 22.86 3.03 6.04
CA LEU A 189 22.99 2.56 4.66
C LEU A 189 22.18 3.43 3.69
N CYS A 190 20.99 3.87 4.08
CA CYS A 190 20.20 4.81 3.29
C CYS A 190 20.89 6.17 3.11
N ALA A 191 21.62 6.64 4.13
CA ALA A 191 22.36 7.90 4.05
C ALA A 191 23.63 7.81 3.19
N MET A 192 24.27 6.64 3.14
CA MET A 192 25.57 6.44 2.48
C MET A 192 25.48 6.01 1.02
N ARG A 193 24.34 5.59 0.52
CA ARG A 193 24.19 5.00 -0.81
C ARG A 193 23.36 5.85 -1.76
N PRO A 194 23.67 5.85 -3.08
CA PRO A 194 22.84 6.52 -4.07
C PRO A 194 21.42 5.97 -4.03
N LYS A 195 20.45 6.84 -4.08
CA LYS A 195 19.02 6.51 -4.06
C LYS A 195 18.50 6.45 -5.48
N ASN A 196 18.40 5.26 -6.06
CA ASN A 196 18.05 5.07 -7.45
C ASN A 196 16.72 4.33 -7.68
N VAL A 197 16.04 3.94 -6.60
CA VAL A 197 14.84 3.10 -6.64
C VAL A 197 13.81 3.65 -5.67
N TYR A 198 12.53 3.55 -6.01
CA TYR A 198 11.42 3.90 -5.14
C TYR A 198 10.89 2.68 -4.40
N MET A 199 10.46 2.86 -3.16
CA MET A 199 9.86 1.80 -2.34
C MET A 199 8.72 2.30 -1.49
N SER A 200 7.75 1.43 -1.24
CA SER A 200 6.67 1.71 -0.32
C SER A 200 7.16 1.88 1.12
N ASN A 201 6.84 3.02 1.72
CA ASN A 201 7.21 3.36 3.09
C ASN A 201 6.35 2.64 4.15
N ILE A 202 5.21 2.12 3.78
CA ILE A 202 4.26 1.46 4.70
C ILE A 202 4.94 0.32 5.45
N LEU A 203 5.68 -0.50 4.72
CA LEU A 203 6.36 -1.67 5.26
C LEU A 203 7.48 -1.34 6.24
N ILE A 204 8.11 -0.16 6.09
CA ILE A 204 9.15 0.31 7.00
C ILE A 204 8.54 0.77 8.33
N ASN A 205 7.45 1.53 8.28
CA ASN A 205 6.81 2.10 9.45
C ASN A 205 6.12 1.06 10.34
N ASN A 206 5.58 -0.01 9.74
CA ASN A 206 4.84 -1.05 10.45
C ASN A 206 5.71 -2.23 10.90
N GLY A 207 7.00 -2.19 10.70
CA GLY A 207 7.89 -3.30 11.06
C GLY A 207 7.74 -4.54 10.17
N TYR A 208 6.87 -4.53 9.16
CA TYR A 208 6.84 -5.53 8.10
C TYR A 208 8.07 -5.33 7.21
N GLY A 209 8.69 -6.41 6.81
CA GLY A 209 9.89 -6.34 5.98
C GLY A 209 9.65 -5.50 4.72
N ILE A 210 10.68 -4.80 4.29
CA ILE A 210 10.64 -4.02 3.06
C ILE A 210 10.36 -4.97 1.89
N MET A 211 9.21 -4.84 1.23
CA MET A 211 9.01 -5.47 -0.07
C MET A 211 9.79 -4.68 -1.10
N HIS A 212 10.77 -5.31 -1.70
CA HIS A 212 11.53 -4.71 -2.77
C HIS A 212 10.67 -4.73 -4.04
N ARG A 213 10.11 -3.60 -4.45
CA ARG A 213 9.30 -3.55 -5.67
C ARG A 213 10.06 -3.94 -6.93
N GLN A 214 11.36 -3.74 -6.94
CA GLN A 214 12.20 -4.27 -8.00
C GLN A 214 12.10 -5.80 -8.10
N ASP A 215 11.82 -6.50 -6.98
CA ASP A 215 11.59 -7.94 -6.99
C ASP A 215 10.23 -8.34 -7.56
N SER A 216 9.20 -7.51 -7.39
CA SER A 216 7.92 -7.73 -8.06
C SER A 216 8.04 -7.46 -9.56
N VAL A 217 8.72 -6.39 -9.96
CA VAL A 217 9.02 -6.10 -11.37
C VAL A 217 9.86 -7.20 -12.01
N ASP A 218 10.89 -7.71 -11.33
CA ASP A 218 11.74 -8.80 -11.83
C ASP A 218 10.97 -10.14 -11.87
N ARG A 219 10.06 -10.39 -10.93
CA ARG A 219 9.16 -11.55 -10.99
C ARG A 219 8.17 -11.43 -12.13
N ASP A 220 7.62 -10.27 -12.33
CA ASP A 220 6.70 -9.99 -13.42
C ASP A 220 7.40 -10.04 -14.78
N ARG A 221 8.64 -9.60 -14.91
CA ARG A 221 9.46 -9.82 -16.11
C ARG A 221 9.69 -11.30 -16.38
N LYS A 222 10.00 -12.10 -15.37
CA LYS A 222 10.16 -13.56 -15.50
C LYS A 222 8.85 -14.27 -15.82
N SER A 223 7.72 -13.76 -15.37
CA SER A 223 6.38 -14.25 -15.71
C SER A 223 5.85 -13.74 -17.06
N GLY A 224 6.64 -12.94 -17.79
CA GLY A 224 6.25 -12.34 -19.05
C GLY A 224 5.36 -11.10 -18.90
N SER A 225 5.25 -10.53 -17.70
CA SER A 225 4.56 -9.26 -17.49
C SER A 225 5.41 -8.10 -18.00
N ALA A 226 4.78 -7.18 -18.73
CA ALA A 226 5.42 -6.06 -19.38
C ALA A 226 6.14 -5.14 -18.38
N GLY A 227 7.29 -4.60 -18.80
CA GLY A 227 8.00 -3.61 -18.00
C GLY A 227 7.15 -2.40 -17.67
N MET A 228 7.36 -1.81 -16.49
CA MET A 228 6.65 -0.63 -16.05
C MET A 228 6.81 0.53 -17.05
N PRO A 229 5.74 1.24 -17.41
CA PRO A 229 5.85 2.56 -17.99
C PRO A 229 6.50 3.53 -16.98
N ARG A 230 7.16 4.55 -17.52
CA ARG A 230 7.68 5.65 -16.70
C ARG A 230 6.51 6.41 -16.06
N PRO A 231 6.73 7.16 -14.96
CA PRO A 231 5.72 8.04 -14.38
C PRO A 231 5.09 8.93 -15.47
N ILE A 232 3.79 9.06 -15.41
CA ILE A 232 3.03 9.95 -16.30
C ILE A 232 3.25 11.40 -15.86
#